data_c3f52211549be79d8380193779eea2cc
#
_entry.id   c3f52211549be79d8380193779eea2cc
#
_cell.length_a   1.000
_cell.length_b   1.000
_cell.length_c   1.000
_cell.angle_alpha   90.00
_cell.angle_beta   90.00
_cell.angle_gamma   90.00
#
_symmetry.space_group_name_H-M   'P 1'
#
loop_
_entity.id
_entity.type
_entity.pdbx_description
1 polymer ?
#
loop_
_entity_poly.entity_id
_entity_poly.type
_entity_poly.pdbx_seq_one_letter_code
_entity_poly.pdbx_strand_id
1 'polypeptide(L)'
;YMDETEITNNEYRQFTNWVRDSILSTYLIEFNPDEYGIEKVDDLGEFNGEYRIDWKQKIRWDDEEVREILSENMYLPEDERFNGKREIDTRKLIYVYQELDLKKAASKANREGNDAPFFRDRNDLINDITVAIYPDTLAWMHDYAYSFNEPMTDEYFWHPAFDDYPVVGINWNQAVAFTTWRTQMMNGYLKRNNELTLPDFRLPTESEWEYAARGGADLSPYPWGGPYTRNHKGCFLANFKPLRGNYTADGGLRSVKVASYNPNAYG
;
A
#
# COMPACT_ATOMS: atom_id res chain seq x y z
N TYR A 1 9.58 15.85 -3.67
CA TYR A 1 10.18 14.84 -2.77
C TYR A 1 9.79 13.45 -3.28
N MET A 2 10.67 12.49 -3.13
CA MET A 2 10.54 11.10 -3.49
C MET A 2 11.06 10.27 -2.31
N ASP A 3 10.52 9.08 -2.09
CA ASP A 3 11.06 8.18 -1.07
C ASP A 3 12.49 7.75 -1.46
N GLU A 4 13.37 7.62 -0.49
CA GLU A 4 14.79 7.26 -0.69
C GLU A 4 14.96 5.79 -1.06
N THR A 5 13.98 4.97 -0.73
CA THR A 5 14.00 3.52 -0.95
C THR A 5 12.67 3.05 -1.54
N GLU A 6 12.65 1.82 -2.03
CA GLU A 6 11.41 1.12 -2.34
C GLU A 6 10.55 0.97 -1.07
N ILE A 7 9.23 0.95 -1.23
CA ILE A 7 8.30 0.65 -0.13
C ILE A 7 8.55 -0.76 0.39
N THR A 8 8.74 -0.85 1.69
CA THR A 8 9.07 -2.11 2.37
C THR A 8 7.83 -2.95 2.69
N ASN A 9 8.03 -4.24 2.98
CA ASN A 9 6.96 -5.12 3.45
C ASN A 9 6.31 -4.57 4.73
N ASN A 10 7.09 -4.02 5.65
CA ASN A 10 6.56 -3.44 6.89
C ASN A 10 5.66 -2.23 6.60
N GLU A 11 6.07 -1.32 5.72
CA GLU A 11 5.27 -0.15 5.36
C GLU A 11 3.96 -0.56 4.69
N TYR A 12 4.03 -1.49 3.74
CA TYR A 12 2.82 -1.98 3.06
C TYR A 12 1.90 -2.77 4.01
N ARG A 13 2.44 -3.52 4.99
CA ARG A 13 1.63 -4.17 6.02
C ARG A 13 0.88 -3.20 6.92
N GLN A 14 1.40 -1.99 7.15
CA GLN A 14 0.65 -0.97 7.88
C GLN A 14 -0.66 -0.62 7.15
N PHE A 15 -0.61 -0.53 5.83
CA PHE A 15 -1.80 -0.33 4.99
C PHE A 15 -2.77 -1.51 5.09
N THR A 16 -2.28 -2.73 4.90
CA THR A 16 -3.14 -3.93 4.96
C THR A 16 -3.77 -4.11 6.35
N ASN A 17 -3.03 -3.85 7.41
CA ASN A 17 -3.53 -3.89 8.78
C ASN A 17 -4.56 -2.80 9.04
N TRP A 18 -4.32 -1.58 8.55
CA TRP A 18 -5.28 -0.48 8.70
C TRP A 18 -6.61 -0.79 7.99
N VAL A 19 -6.56 -1.35 6.78
CA VAL A 19 -7.77 -1.75 6.05
C VAL A 19 -8.51 -2.86 6.78
N ARG A 20 -7.78 -3.88 7.27
CA ARG A 20 -8.35 -4.95 8.10
C ARG A 20 -9.07 -4.38 9.31
N ASP A 21 -8.39 -3.51 10.06
CA ASP A 21 -8.93 -2.94 11.29
C ASP A 21 -10.11 -1.99 11.00
N SER A 22 -10.08 -1.29 9.86
CA SER A 22 -11.19 -0.46 9.38
C SER A 22 -12.44 -1.29 9.08
N ILE A 23 -12.29 -2.40 8.36
CA ILE A 23 -13.39 -3.31 8.03
C ILE A 23 -13.97 -3.91 9.30
N LEU A 24 -13.11 -4.42 10.19
CA LEU A 24 -13.55 -4.97 11.47
C LEU A 24 -14.27 -3.93 12.32
N SER A 25 -13.73 -2.72 12.43
CA SER A 25 -14.38 -1.65 13.18
C SER A 25 -15.75 -1.30 12.62
N THR A 26 -15.95 -1.40 11.31
CA THR A 26 -17.27 -1.19 10.70
C THR A 26 -18.26 -2.25 11.19
N TYR A 27 -17.88 -3.53 11.21
CA TYR A 27 -18.74 -4.58 11.77
C TYR A 27 -19.00 -4.40 13.28
N LEU A 28 -17.97 -3.97 14.03
CA LEU A 28 -18.12 -3.71 15.46
C LEU A 28 -19.06 -2.53 15.74
N ILE A 29 -19.07 -1.51 14.90
CA ILE A 29 -20.03 -0.39 14.99
C ILE A 29 -21.46 -0.86 14.72
N GLU A 30 -21.66 -1.75 13.74
CA GLU A 30 -22.98 -2.31 13.46
C GLU A 30 -23.52 -3.12 14.67
N PHE A 31 -22.61 -3.76 15.41
CA PHE A 31 -22.97 -4.53 16.59
C PHE A 31 -23.11 -3.68 17.86
N ASN A 32 -22.15 -2.79 18.13
CA ASN A 32 -22.13 -1.90 19.31
C ASN A 32 -21.65 -0.49 18.93
N PRO A 33 -22.56 0.35 18.38
CA PRO A 33 -22.20 1.68 17.90
C PRO A 33 -21.71 2.62 19.00
N ASP A 34 -22.21 2.46 20.23
CA ASP A 34 -21.85 3.35 21.35
C ASP A 34 -20.41 3.14 21.82
N GLU A 35 -19.85 1.95 21.63
CA GLU A 35 -18.49 1.63 22.06
C GLU A 35 -17.47 1.92 20.96
N TYR A 36 -17.76 1.58 19.70
CA TYR A 36 -16.80 1.61 18.60
C TYR A 36 -17.01 2.76 17.62
N GLY A 37 -18.14 3.46 17.73
CA GLY A 37 -18.55 4.53 16.84
C GLY A 37 -18.48 5.90 17.47
N ILE A 38 -18.33 6.92 16.63
CA ILE A 38 -18.55 8.33 16.95
C ILE A 38 -19.68 8.80 16.05
N GLU A 39 -20.73 9.35 16.65
CA GLU A 39 -21.86 9.91 15.92
C GLU A 39 -21.42 10.97 14.91
N LYS A 40 -21.91 10.85 13.68
CA LYS A 40 -21.80 11.94 12.71
C LYS A 40 -22.96 12.91 12.93
N VAL A 41 -22.61 14.18 13.04
CA VAL A 41 -23.58 15.25 13.15
C VAL A 41 -23.68 16.01 11.83
N ASP A 42 -24.86 16.49 11.52
CA ASP A 42 -25.11 17.38 10.39
C ASP A 42 -24.63 18.83 10.67
N ASP A 43 -24.86 19.72 9.72
CA ASP A 43 -24.49 21.15 9.84
C ASP A 43 -25.22 21.87 10.97
N LEU A 44 -26.30 21.30 11.49
CA LEU A 44 -27.08 21.82 12.61
C LEU A 44 -26.63 21.24 13.96
N GLY A 45 -25.72 20.26 13.94
CA GLY A 45 -25.23 19.55 15.11
C GLY A 45 -26.12 18.41 15.58
N GLU A 46 -27.08 17.98 14.76
CA GLU A 46 -27.98 16.86 15.05
C GLU A 46 -27.37 15.54 14.45
N PHE A 47 -27.62 14.44 15.16
CA PHE A 47 -27.15 13.11 14.68
C PHE A 47 -27.84 12.76 13.35
N ASN A 48 -27.04 12.48 12.32
CA ASN A 48 -27.54 12.19 10.97
C ASN A 48 -27.88 10.71 10.72
N GLY A 49 -27.79 9.86 11.75
CA GLY A 49 -28.03 8.41 11.62
C GLY A 49 -26.81 7.59 11.24
N GLU A 50 -25.64 8.19 11.08
CA GLU A 50 -24.41 7.51 10.69
C GLU A 50 -23.34 7.61 11.77
N TYR A 51 -22.49 6.59 11.86
CA TYR A 51 -21.33 6.57 12.72
C TYR A 51 -20.04 6.60 11.89
N ARG A 52 -18.99 7.13 12.49
CA ARG A 52 -17.60 7.00 12.02
C ARG A 52 -16.79 6.17 13.01
N ILE A 53 -15.77 5.51 12.54
CA ILE A 53 -14.87 4.68 13.38
C ILE A 53 -14.22 5.57 14.45
N ASP A 54 -14.28 5.14 15.71
CA ASP A 54 -13.46 5.70 16.79
C ASP A 54 -12.10 4.99 16.84
N TRP A 55 -11.12 5.56 16.16
CA TRP A 55 -9.74 5.04 16.14
C TRP A 55 -9.01 5.13 17.50
N LYS A 56 -9.61 5.72 18.51
CA LYS A 56 -9.05 5.71 19.87
C LYS A 56 -9.40 4.42 20.60
N GLN A 57 -10.52 3.83 20.25
CA GLN A 57 -10.96 2.57 20.80
C GLN A 57 -10.14 1.43 20.21
N LYS A 58 -9.51 0.64 21.08
CA LYS A 58 -8.71 -0.52 20.65
C LYS A 58 -9.62 -1.71 20.42
N ILE A 59 -9.41 -2.41 19.32
CA ILE A 59 -10.07 -3.68 19.05
C ILE A 59 -9.57 -4.70 20.06
N ARG A 60 -10.48 -5.31 20.79
CA ARG A 60 -10.18 -6.36 21.78
C ARG A 60 -10.19 -7.73 21.10
N TRP A 61 -9.07 -8.09 20.49
CA TRP A 61 -8.90 -9.34 19.73
C TRP A 61 -9.12 -10.63 20.55
N ASP A 62 -9.07 -10.57 21.86
CA ASP A 62 -9.29 -11.64 22.84
C ASP A 62 -10.74 -11.74 23.32
N ASP A 63 -11.57 -10.77 22.99
CA ASP A 63 -13.01 -10.75 23.31
C ASP A 63 -13.76 -11.80 22.49
N GLU A 64 -14.71 -12.48 23.13
CA GLU A 64 -15.49 -13.55 22.49
C GLU A 64 -16.42 -13.02 21.40
N GLU A 65 -17.06 -11.87 21.63
CA GLU A 65 -17.96 -11.22 20.66
C GLU A 65 -17.17 -10.76 19.41
N VAL A 66 -16.00 -10.17 19.61
CA VAL A 66 -15.10 -9.78 18.51
C VAL A 66 -14.65 -10.99 17.71
N ARG A 67 -14.35 -12.12 18.39
CA ARG A 67 -13.98 -13.37 17.71
C ARG A 67 -15.10 -13.98 16.92
N GLU A 68 -16.34 -13.87 17.39
CA GLU A 68 -17.52 -14.35 16.68
C GLU A 68 -17.75 -13.53 15.41
N ILE A 69 -17.73 -12.19 15.51
CA ILE A 69 -17.83 -11.28 14.36
C ILE A 69 -16.72 -11.56 13.32
N LEU A 70 -15.49 -11.78 13.78
CA LEU A 70 -14.36 -12.16 12.90
C LEU A 70 -14.60 -13.49 12.21
N SER A 71 -15.12 -14.48 12.95
CA SER A 71 -15.33 -15.83 12.42
C SER A 71 -16.38 -15.84 11.32
N GLU A 72 -17.42 -15.03 11.45
CA GLU A 72 -18.49 -14.95 10.48
C GLU A 72 -18.12 -14.10 9.26
N ASN A 73 -17.42 -12.99 9.48
CA ASN A 73 -17.27 -11.96 8.45
C ASN A 73 -15.88 -11.92 7.82
N MET A 74 -14.82 -12.26 8.55
CA MET A 74 -13.44 -12.00 8.09
C MET A 74 -12.57 -13.25 7.95
N TYR A 75 -12.85 -14.35 8.62
CA TYR A 75 -12.04 -15.56 8.47
C TYR A 75 -12.40 -16.37 7.24
N LEU A 76 -11.44 -17.18 6.80
CA LEU A 76 -11.67 -18.23 5.81
C LEU A 76 -12.76 -19.21 6.30
N PRO A 77 -13.62 -19.70 5.40
CA PRO A 77 -14.52 -20.81 5.69
C PRO A 77 -13.77 -22.02 6.25
N GLU A 78 -14.43 -22.84 7.06
CA GLU A 78 -13.77 -23.96 7.75
C GLU A 78 -13.14 -24.97 6.80
N ASP A 79 -13.73 -25.18 5.64
CA ASP A 79 -13.27 -26.08 4.58
C ASP A 79 -12.04 -25.56 3.82
N GLU A 80 -11.77 -24.26 3.87
CA GLU A 80 -10.59 -23.63 3.25
C GLU A 80 -9.42 -23.45 4.25
N ARG A 81 -9.62 -23.73 5.56
CA ARG A 81 -8.60 -23.49 6.58
C ARG A 81 -7.51 -24.56 6.57
N PHE A 82 -6.25 -24.12 6.52
CA PHE A 82 -5.12 -25.03 6.68
C PHE A 82 -4.99 -25.49 8.13
N ASN A 83 -5.06 -26.81 8.35
CA ASN A 83 -5.00 -27.45 9.68
C ASN A 83 -5.99 -26.85 10.71
N GLY A 84 -7.15 -26.36 10.27
CA GLY A 84 -8.16 -25.75 11.14
C GLY A 84 -7.76 -24.40 11.76
N LYS A 85 -6.65 -23.80 11.35
CA LYS A 85 -6.23 -22.48 11.82
C LYS A 85 -7.19 -21.40 11.33
N ARG A 86 -7.55 -20.51 12.22
CA ARG A 86 -8.34 -19.32 11.87
C ARG A 86 -7.42 -18.29 11.22
N GLU A 87 -7.62 -18.07 9.94
CA GLU A 87 -6.85 -17.10 9.15
C GLU A 87 -7.81 -16.12 8.49
N ILE A 88 -7.41 -14.88 8.37
CA ILE A 88 -8.21 -13.84 7.72
C ILE A 88 -8.29 -14.15 6.22
N ASP A 89 -9.49 -14.09 5.66
CA ASP A 89 -9.69 -14.17 4.22
C ASP A 89 -9.18 -12.88 3.56
N THR A 90 -8.00 -12.96 2.98
CA THR A 90 -7.33 -11.83 2.33
C THR A 90 -8.11 -11.27 1.14
N ARG A 91 -9.01 -12.05 0.54
CA ARG A 91 -9.92 -11.62 -0.54
C ARG A 91 -10.91 -10.56 -0.08
N LYS A 92 -11.18 -10.49 1.24
CA LYS A 92 -12.07 -9.50 1.86
C LYS A 92 -11.36 -8.19 2.20
N LEU A 93 -10.03 -8.13 2.10
CA LEU A 93 -9.28 -6.91 2.34
C LEU A 93 -9.39 -5.96 1.15
N ILE A 94 -10.51 -5.28 1.10
CA ILE A 94 -10.89 -4.38 0.02
C ILE A 94 -10.80 -2.94 0.53
N TYR A 95 -10.04 -2.11 -0.17
CA TYR A 95 -9.96 -0.68 0.08
C TYR A 95 -10.76 0.07 -0.98
N VAL A 96 -11.60 0.98 -0.53
CA VAL A 96 -12.41 1.85 -1.40
C VAL A 96 -11.97 3.29 -1.20
N TYR A 97 -11.68 3.97 -2.30
CA TYR A 97 -11.35 5.38 -2.29
C TYR A 97 -11.99 6.11 -3.46
N GLN A 98 -12.09 7.42 -3.34
CA GLN A 98 -12.69 8.29 -4.35
C GLN A 98 -11.62 8.92 -5.23
N GLU A 99 -11.83 8.89 -6.52
CA GLU A 99 -10.98 9.54 -7.51
C GLU A 99 -11.81 10.49 -8.38
N LEU A 100 -11.26 11.68 -8.63
CA LEU A 100 -11.85 12.63 -9.55
C LEU A 100 -11.54 12.23 -11.00
N ASP A 101 -12.57 11.99 -11.81
CA ASP A 101 -12.43 11.75 -13.25
C ASP A 101 -12.09 13.04 -13.99
N LEU A 102 -10.79 13.35 -14.04
CA LEU A 102 -10.26 14.53 -14.72
C LEU A 102 -10.53 14.52 -16.24
N LYS A 103 -10.62 13.32 -16.86
CA LYS A 103 -10.91 13.20 -18.30
C LYS A 103 -12.35 13.59 -18.58
N LYS A 104 -13.26 13.10 -17.77
CA LYS A 104 -14.68 13.46 -17.83
C LYS A 104 -14.88 14.96 -17.52
N ALA A 105 -14.19 15.47 -16.48
CA ALA A 105 -14.21 16.88 -16.13
C ALA A 105 -13.66 17.80 -17.23
N ALA A 106 -12.60 17.37 -17.90
CA ALA A 106 -11.95 18.13 -18.97
C ALA A 106 -12.67 18.04 -20.34
N SER A 107 -13.64 17.16 -20.48
CA SER A 107 -14.39 16.97 -21.73
C SER A 107 -15.08 18.26 -22.17
N LYS A 108 -15.02 18.56 -23.50
CA LYS A 108 -15.69 19.75 -24.07
C LYS A 108 -17.20 19.73 -23.81
N ALA A 109 -17.82 18.55 -23.88
CA ALA A 109 -19.24 18.37 -23.61
C ALA A 109 -19.65 18.79 -22.18
N ASN A 110 -18.72 18.72 -21.22
CA ASN A 110 -18.96 19.13 -19.83
C ASN A 110 -18.63 20.61 -19.58
N ARG A 111 -17.98 21.31 -20.52
CA ARG A 111 -17.61 22.72 -20.39
C ARG A 111 -18.66 23.68 -20.99
N GLU A 112 -19.40 23.24 -21.97
CA GLU A 112 -20.34 24.08 -22.71
C GLU A 112 -21.76 23.90 -22.14
N GLY A 113 -22.10 24.82 -21.22
CA GLY A 113 -23.45 25.29 -20.96
C GLY A 113 -24.54 24.30 -20.60
N ASN A 114 -25.68 24.85 -20.29
CA ASN A 114 -26.88 24.27 -19.72
C ASN A 114 -27.53 23.05 -20.40
N ASP A 115 -27.00 22.61 -21.52
CA ASP A 115 -27.50 21.45 -22.30
C ASP A 115 -26.56 20.24 -22.29
N ALA A 116 -25.49 20.26 -21.49
CA ALA A 116 -24.59 19.13 -21.38
C ALA A 116 -25.27 17.97 -20.62
N PRO A 117 -25.62 16.87 -21.28
CA PRO A 117 -26.46 15.81 -20.69
C PRO A 117 -25.75 14.96 -19.62
N PHE A 118 -24.46 15.18 -19.35
CA PHE A 118 -23.62 14.25 -18.58
C PHE A 118 -23.08 14.78 -17.26
N PHE A 119 -23.32 16.04 -16.92
CA PHE A 119 -22.79 16.63 -15.69
C PHE A 119 -23.85 17.54 -15.04
N ARG A 120 -24.44 17.08 -13.94
CA ARG A 120 -25.41 17.83 -13.15
C ARG A 120 -24.81 18.33 -11.83
N ASP A 121 -23.92 17.55 -11.23
CA ASP A 121 -23.28 17.85 -9.96
C ASP A 121 -21.80 17.43 -9.98
N ARG A 122 -21.00 17.98 -9.05
CA ARG A 122 -19.61 17.57 -8.83
C ARG A 122 -19.48 16.08 -8.53
N ASN A 123 -20.45 15.50 -7.85
CA ASN A 123 -20.50 14.09 -7.52
C ASN A 123 -20.48 13.17 -8.75
N ASP A 124 -21.02 13.66 -9.88
CA ASP A 124 -20.99 12.91 -11.14
C ASP A 124 -19.58 12.71 -11.71
N LEU A 125 -18.60 13.45 -11.20
CA LEU A 125 -17.19 13.37 -11.58
C LEU A 125 -16.34 12.53 -10.63
N ILE A 126 -16.94 12.02 -9.55
CA ILE A 126 -16.27 11.20 -8.56
C ILE A 126 -16.56 9.74 -8.86
N ASN A 127 -15.50 8.96 -9.03
CA ASN A 127 -15.59 7.52 -9.18
C ASN A 127 -15.12 6.85 -7.88
N ASP A 128 -15.90 5.90 -7.37
CA ASP A 128 -15.48 5.03 -6.29
C ASP A 128 -14.61 3.89 -6.88
N ILE A 129 -13.37 3.85 -6.48
CA ILE A 129 -12.39 2.85 -6.90
C ILE A 129 -12.28 1.79 -5.81
N THR A 130 -12.50 0.55 -6.18
CA THR A 130 -12.45 -0.62 -5.29
C THR A 130 -11.24 -1.48 -5.62
N VAL A 131 -10.36 -1.71 -4.64
CA VAL A 131 -9.11 -2.45 -4.84
C VAL A 131 -8.94 -3.52 -3.77
N ALA A 132 -8.75 -4.77 -4.19
CA ALA A 132 -8.25 -5.83 -3.30
C ALA A 132 -6.75 -5.57 -3.06
N ILE A 133 -6.40 -5.25 -1.81
CA ILE A 133 -5.08 -4.68 -1.50
C ILE A 133 -4.03 -5.69 -1.11
N TYR A 134 -4.42 -6.94 -0.91
CA TYR A 134 -3.48 -7.95 -0.46
C TYR A 134 -2.50 -8.33 -1.56
N PRO A 135 -1.16 -8.36 -1.28
CA PRO A 135 -0.17 -8.73 -2.29
C PRO A 135 -0.34 -10.19 -2.72
N ASP A 136 0.10 -10.52 -3.92
CA ASP A 136 0.29 -11.90 -4.34
C ASP A 136 1.49 -12.50 -3.61
N THR A 137 1.23 -13.23 -2.53
CA THR A 137 2.26 -13.89 -1.72
C THR A 137 2.92 -15.09 -2.43
N LEU A 138 2.35 -15.54 -3.56
CA LEU A 138 2.90 -16.61 -4.38
C LEU A 138 3.86 -16.11 -5.47
N ALA A 139 4.11 -14.79 -5.54
CA ALA A 139 4.96 -14.19 -6.57
C ALA A 139 6.33 -14.86 -6.68
N TRP A 140 6.97 -15.20 -5.55
CA TRP A 140 8.25 -15.91 -5.55
C TRP A 140 8.13 -17.39 -5.98
N MET A 141 7.00 -18.05 -5.76
CA MET A 141 6.77 -19.43 -6.19
C MET A 141 6.69 -19.56 -7.70
N HIS A 142 6.14 -18.55 -8.38
CA HIS A 142 6.08 -18.52 -9.84
C HIS A 142 7.48 -18.53 -10.46
N ASP A 143 8.41 -17.75 -9.91
CA ASP A 143 9.77 -17.63 -10.43
C ASP A 143 10.71 -18.71 -9.92
N TYR A 144 10.48 -19.25 -8.71
CA TYR A 144 11.35 -20.19 -8.00
C TYR A 144 10.61 -21.46 -7.60
N ALA A 145 10.04 -22.14 -8.59
CA ALA A 145 9.19 -23.32 -8.42
C ALA A 145 9.82 -24.50 -7.63
N TYR A 146 11.14 -24.51 -7.44
CA TYR A 146 11.85 -25.55 -6.68
C TYR A 146 12.18 -25.16 -5.24
N SER A 147 11.78 -23.97 -4.80
CA SER A 147 12.15 -23.38 -3.50
C SER A 147 10.96 -23.18 -2.58
N PHE A 148 9.96 -24.04 -2.65
CA PHE A 148 8.69 -23.90 -1.88
C PHE A 148 8.86 -23.79 -0.37
N ASN A 149 9.87 -24.45 0.18
CA ASN A 149 10.11 -24.49 1.64
C ASN A 149 11.10 -23.42 2.10
N GLU A 150 11.56 -22.54 1.22
CA GLU A 150 12.44 -21.45 1.63
C GLU A 150 11.60 -20.35 2.27
N PRO A 151 11.96 -19.84 3.47
CA PRO A 151 11.21 -18.77 4.15
C PRO A 151 11.00 -17.53 3.27
N MET A 152 11.98 -17.19 2.42
CA MET A 152 11.88 -16.09 1.48
C MET A 152 10.86 -16.34 0.35
N THR A 153 10.48 -17.59 0.09
CA THR A 153 9.46 -17.93 -0.90
C THR A 153 8.07 -17.98 -0.30
N ASP A 154 7.95 -18.55 0.90
CA ASP A 154 6.67 -18.86 1.55
C ASP A 154 6.19 -17.71 2.45
N GLU A 155 7.10 -17.11 3.23
CA GLU A 155 6.76 -16.14 4.28
C GLU A 155 7.27 -14.71 3.98
N TYR A 156 7.65 -14.39 2.75
CA TYR A 156 8.31 -13.13 2.41
C TYR A 156 7.55 -11.88 2.88
N PHE A 157 6.24 -11.88 2.73
CA PHE A 157 5.44 -10.72 3.11
C PHE A 157 5.20 -10.63 4.63
N TRP A 158 5.19 -11.76 5.34
CA TRP A 158 4.77 -11.83 6.76
C TRP A 158 5.89 -11.93 7.76
N HIS A 159 7.00 -12.57 7.41
CA HIS A 159 8.02 -12.84 8.39
C HIS A 159 8.81 -11.57 8.72
N PRO A 160 9.02 -11.25 10.03
CA PRO A 160 9.71 -10.04 10.45
C PRO A 160 11.14 -9.88 9.92
N ALA A 161 11.81 -10.98 9.58
CA ALA A 161 13.14 -10.95 8.96
C ALA A 161 13.16 -10.21 7.60
N PHE A 162 12.00 -10.09 6.94
CA PHE A 162 11.85 -9.42 5.65
C PHE A 162 11.13 -8.06 5.76
N ASP A 163 11.02 -7.49 6.97
CA ASP A 163 10.37 -6.21 7.21
C ASP A 163 10.95 -5.09 6.35
N ASP A 164 12.27 -5.02 6.28
CA ASP A 164 13.03 -4.00 5.56
C ASP A 164 13.32 -4.39 4.09
N TYR A 165 12.68 -5.42 3.56
CA TYR A 165 12.79 -5.80 2.16
C TYR A 165 11.67 -5.14 1.34
N PRO A 166 11.91 -4.83 0.05
CA PRO A 166 10.89 -4.20 -0.80
C PRO A 166 9.67 -5.12 -0.93
N VAL A 167 8.48 -4.54 -0.87
CA VAL A 167 7.24 -5.30 -1.08
C VAL A 167 7.19 -5.84 -2.52
N VAL A 168 6.77 -7.10 -2.66
CA VAL A 168 6.65 -7.80 -3.94
C VAL A 168 5.24 -8.36 -4.09
N GLY A 169 4.82 -8.63 -5.32
CA GLY A 169 3.49 -9.18 -5.61
C GLY A 169 2.37 -8.15 -5.57
N ILE A 170 2.68 -6.86 -5.71
CA ILE A 170 1.69 -5.80 -5.85
C ILE A 170 1.55 -5.35 -7.30
N ASN A 171 0.32 -5.05 -7.71
CA ASN A 171 0.02 -4.48 -9.01
C ASN A 171 -0.08 -2.95 -8.95
N TRP A 172 -0.22 -2.31 -10.12
CA TRP A 172 -0.29 -0.85 -10.22
C TRP A 172 -1.46 -0.25 -9.42
N ASN A 173 -2.65 -0.86 -9.47
CA ASN A 173 -3.83 -0.37 -8.73
C ASN A 173 -3.62 -0.44 -7.22
N GLN A 174 -2.96 -1.49 -6.73
CA GLN A 174 -2.60 -1.64 -5.33
C GLN A 174 -1.57 -0.59 -4.89
N ALA A 175 -0.59 -0.30 -5.74
CA ALA A 175 0.39 0.76 -5.47
C ALA A 175 -0.28 2.14 -5.42
N VAL A 176 -1.21 2.45 -6.34
CA VAL A 176 -2.00 3.70 -6.30
C VAL A 176 -2.87 3.77 -5.05
N ALA A 177 -3.56 2.68 -4.71
CA ALA A 177 -4.36 2.62 -3.48
C ALA A 177 -3.52 2.91 -2.22
N PHE A 178 -2.30 2.34 -2.15
CA PHE A 178 -1.35 2.63 -1.06
C PHE A 178 -0.98 4.12 -0.98
N THR A 179 -0.65 4.75 -2.11
CA THR A 179 -0.30 6.19 -2.12
C THR A 179 -1.48 7.07 -1.69
N THR A 180 -2.70 6.72 -2.11
CA THR A 180 -3.93 7.41 -1.71
C THR A 180 -4.17 7.27 -0.20
N TRP A 181 -4.06 6.06 0.34
CA TRP A 181 -4.15 5.81 1.78
C TRP A 181 -3.09 6.61 2.56
N ARG A 182 -1.84 6.59 2.11
CA ARG A 182 -0.72 7.33 2.73
C ARG A 182 -1.02 8.84 2.76
N THR A 183 -1.57 9.39 1.67
CA THR A 183 -2.02 10.78 1.60
C THR A 183 -3.08 11.08 2.66
N GLN A 184 -4.10 10.24 2.76
CA GLN A 184 -5.17 10.42 3.73
C GLN A 184 -4.65 10.36 5.18
N MET A 185 -3.77 9.41 5.48
CA MET A 185 -3.18 9.26 6.82
C MET A 185 -2.34 10.48 7.20
N MET A 186 -1.41 10.89 6.32
CA MET A 186 -0.52 12.02 6.55
C MET A 186 -1.31 13.33 6.68
N ASN A 187 -2.19 13.61 5.73
CA ASN A 187 -2.97 14.84 5.74
C ASN A 187 -3.99 14.87 6.91
N GLY A 188 -4.51 13.70 7.31
CA GLY A 188 -5.32 13.58 8.52
C GLY A 188 -4.53 13.89 9.80
N TYR A 189 -3.28 13.45 9.87
CA TYR A 189 -2.38 13.78 10.98
C TYR A 189 -2.04 15.29 11.03
N LEU A 190 -1.64 15.86 9.89
CA LEU A 190 -1.29 17.28 9.79
C LEU A 190 -2.47 18.19 10.15
N LYS A 191 -3.68 17.90 9.64
CA LYS A 191 -4.90 18.64 10.00
C LYS A 191 -5.20 18.61 11.51
N ARG A 192 -5.02 17.47 12.17
CA ARG A 192 -5.23 17.36 13.62
C ARG A 192 -4.24 18.21 14.42
N ASN A 193 -3.03 18.41 13.88
CA ASN A 193 -1.99 19.22 14.50
C ASN A 193 -2.05 20.71 14.05
N ASN A 194 -3.06 21.12 13.26
CA ASN A 194 -3.15 22.45 12.65
C ASN A 194 -1.95 22.80 11.76
N GLU A 195 -1.38 21.81 11.09
CA GLU A 195 -0.29 21.96 10.14
C GLU A 195 -0.84 21.99 8.69
N LEU A 196 -0.06 22.56 7.76
CA LEU A 196 -0.42 22.60 6.35
C LEU A 196 -0.40 21.18 5.76
N THR A 197 -1.41 20.84 4.99
CA THR A 197 -1.49 19.58 4.27
C THR A 197 -0.46 19.51 3.14
N LEU A 198 0.03 18.32 2.88
CA LEU A 198 0.91 18.04 1.75
C LEU A 198 0.10 17.75 0.48
N PRO A 199 0.71 17.98 -0.70
CA PRO A 199 0.19 17.41 -1.95
C PRO A 199 0.06 15.88 -1.87
N ASP A 200 -0.80 15.33 -2.72
CA ASP A 200 -1.07 13.90 -2.74
C ASP A 200 0.19 13.09 -3.09
N PHE A 201 0.44 12.04 -2.32
CA PHE A 201 1.42 11.03 -2.71
C PHE A 201 0.91 10.30 -3.96
N ARG A 202 1.81 10.08 -4.90
CA ARG A 202 1.51 9.37 -6.14
C ARG A 202 2.73 8.60 -6.64
N LEU A 203 2.51 7.70 -7.57
CA LEU A 203 3.62 7.08 -8.27
C LEU A 203 4.35 8.14 -9.13
N PRO A 204 5.69 8.06 -9.20
CA PRO A 204 6.45 8.94 -10.06
C PRO A 204 6.14 8.67 -11.54
N THR A 205 6.26 9.69 -12.36
CA THR A 205 6.35 9.52 -13.80
C THR A 205 7.70 8.91 -14.18
N GLU A 206 7.82 8.36 -15.38
CA GLU A 206 9.08 7.81 -15.90
C GLU A 206 10.22 8.82 -15.81
N SER A 207 9.96 10.06 -16.23
CA SER A 207 10.97 11.15 -16.19
C SER A 207 11.39 11.53 -14.77
N GLU A 208 10.46 11.56 -13.83
CA GLU A 208 10.76 11.84 -12.42
C GLU A 208 11.59 10.71 -11.80
N TRP A 209 11.21 9.47 -12.10
CA TRP A 209 11.95 8.29 -11.63
C TRP A 209 13.37 8.25 -12.21
N GLU A 210 13.53 8.46 -13.52
CA GLU A 210 14.83 8.49 -14.18
C GLU A 210 15.70 9.61 -13.63
N TYR A 211 15.14 10.81 -13.44
CA TYR A 211 15.85 11.94 -12.86
C TYR A 211 16.37 11.63 -11.45
N ALA A 212 15.53 11.07 -10.60
CA ALA A 212 15.90 10.68 -9.25
C ALA A 212 16.95 9.57 -9.25
N ALA A 213 16.76 8.52 -10.07
CA ALA A 213 17.70 7.41 -10.18
C ALA A 213 19.08 7.83 -10.68
N ARG A 214 19.16 8.79 -11.61
CA ARG A 214 20.44 9.29 -12.12
C ARG A 214 21.22 10.12 -11.10
N GLY A 215 20.58 10.68 -10.09
CA GLY A 215 21.26 11.46 -9.04
C GLY A 215 22.11 12.62 -9.56
N GLY A 216 21.70 13.26 -10.68
CA GLY A 216 22.45 14.35 -11.31
C GLY A 216 23.62 13.91 -12.21
N ALA A 217 23.82 12.61 -12.41
CA ALA A 217 24.87 12.09 -13.29
C ALA A 217 24.37 12.04 -14.75
N ASP A 218 24.68 13.10 -15.53
CA ASP A 218 24.33 13.16 -16.95
C ASP A 218 25.10 12.12 -17.76
N LEU A 219 24.39 11.45 -18.69
CA LEU A 219 24.96 10.47 -19.64
C LEU A 219 25.72 9.30 -19.00
N SER A 220 25.62 9.12 -17.68
CA SER A 220 26.22 7.98 -17.01
C SER A 220 25.40 6.71 -17.24
N PRO A 221 26.04 5.54 -17.50
CA PRO A 221 25.34 4.26 -17.60
C PRO A 221 24.76 3.77 -16.27
N TYR A 222 25.29 4.26 -15.14
CA TYR A 222 24.87 3.87 -13.79
C TYR A 222 24.70 5.07 -12.86
N PRO A 223 23.87 4.94 -11.80
CA PRO A 223 23.63 6.02 -10.83
C PRO A 223 24.89 6.51 -10.09
N TRP A 224 25.89 5.69 -9.96
CA TRP A 224 27.16 6.02 -9.29
C TRP A 224 28.21 6.63 -10.19
N GLY A 225 27.92 6.92 -11.47
CA GLY A 225 28.73 7.74 -12.37
C GLY A 225 29.83 7.01 -13.14
N GLY A 226 30.20 5.81 -12.79
CA GLY A 226 31.26 5.07 -13.48
C GLY A 226 30.74 3.96 -14.39
N PRO A 227 31.56 3.38 -15.28
CA PRO A 227 31.19 2.28 -16.15
C PRO A 227 31.23 0.91 -15.48
N TYR A 228 31.72 0.83 -14.25
CA TYR A 228 31.96 -0.41 -13.55
C TYR A 228 30.84 -0.71 -12.54
N THR A 229 30.51 -2.00 -12.39
CA THR A 229 29.51 -2.50 -11.43
C THR A 229 30.11 -2.76 -10.04
N ARG A 230 31.41 -2.52 -9.88
CA ARG A 230 32.17 -2.69 -8.62
C ARG A 230 32.92 -1.42 -8.26
N ASN A 231 33.07 -1.18 -6.97
CA ASN A 231 33.92 -0.11 -6.46
C ASN A 231 35.40 -0.53 -6.47
N HIS A 232 36.29 0.40 -6.08
CA HIS A 232 37.73 0.17 -6.01
C HIS A 232 38.16 -0.94 -5.03
N LYS A 233 37.29 -1.34 -4.10
CA LYS A 233 37.49 -2.44 -3.16
C LYS A 233 36.96 -3.78 -3.71
N GLY A 234 36.38 -3.78 -4.90
CA GLY A 234 35.81 -4.97 -5.53
C GLY A 234 34.37 -5.30 -5.10
N CYS A 235 33.73 -4.49 -4.24
CA CYS A 235 32.34 -4.70 -3.82
C CYS A 235 31.37 -4.28 -4.93
N PHE A 236 30.30 -5.03 -5.12
CA PHE A 236 29.24 -4.66 -6.05
C PHE A 236 28.45 -3.43 -5.54
N LEU A 237 27.96 -2.64 -6.48
CA LEU A 237 27.29 -1.37 -6.22
C LEU A 237 25.79 -1.42 -6.37
N ALA A 238 25.24 -2.56 -6.78
CA ALA A 238 23.82 -2.82 -6.90
C ALA A 238 23.50 -4.31 -6.78
N ASN A 239 22.23 -4.63 -6.55
CA ASN A 239 21.69 -5.97 -6.61
C ASN A 239 21.31 -6.31 -8.06
N PHE A 240 22.02 -7.26 -8.66
CA PHE A 240 21.75 -7.75 -10.00
C PHE A 240 22.36 -9.16 -10.14
N LYS A 241 22.12 -9.82 -11.25
CA LYS A 241 22.71 -11.15 -11.52
C LYS A 241 24.17 -11.02 -12.01
N PRO A 242 25.19 -11.03 -11.12
CA PRO A 242 26.51 -10.55 -11.45
C PRO A 242 27.33 -11.52 -12.30
N LEU A 243 27.25 -12.83 -12.03
CA LEU A 243 28.08 -13.83 -12.67
C LEU A 243 27.32 -15.15 -12.83
N ARG A 244 27.56 -15.83 -13.94
CA ARG A 244 27.02 -17.17 -14.15
C ARG A 244 27.61 -18.16 -13.12
N GLY A 245 26.73 -18.81 -12.36
CA GLY A 245 27.07 -19.76 -11.30
C GLY A 245 27.36 -19.16 -9.92
N ASN A 246 27.48 -17.82 -9.80
CA ASN A 246 27.60 -17.13 -8.52
C ASN A 246 26.62 -15.95 -8.45
N TYR A 247 25.34 -16.28 -8.26
CA TYR A 247 24.23 -15.32 -8.30
C TYR A 247 24.10 -14.50 -7.01
N THR A 248 24.82 -14.85 -5.96
CA THR A 248 24.80 -14.17 -4.66
C THR A 248 26.02 -13.29 -4.41
N ALA A 249 26.87 -13.11 -5.43
CA ALA A 249 28.12 -12.37 -5.27
C ALA A 249 27.92 -10.88 -4.97
N ASP A 250 26.77 -10.32 -5.26
CA ASP A 250 26.34 -8.95 -4.97
C ASP A 250 25.64 -8.79 -3.61
N GLY A 251 25.38 -9.88 -2.89
CA GLY A 251 24.76 -9.87 -1.56
C GLY A 251 23.37 -10.48 -1.52
N GLY A 252 22.75 -10.78 -2.67
CA GLY A 252 21.40 -11.35 -2.71
C GLY A 252 21.17 -12.26 -3.91
N LEU A 253 20.38 -13.32 -3.71
CA LEU A 253 19.88 -14.16 -4.80
C LEU A 253 18.62 -13.56 -5.45
N ARG A 254 17.84 -12.85 -4.66
CA ARG A 254 16.56 -12.19 -4.99
C ARG A 254 16.63 -10.74 -4.54
N SER A 255 15.56 -10.17 -4.04
CA SER A 255 15.56 -8.86 -3.37
C SER A 255 16.50 -8.86 -2.16
N VAL A 256 17.03 -7.70 -1.82
CA VAL A 256 17.81 -7.44 -0.62
C VAL A 256 17.14 -6.36 0.20
N LYS A 257 17.58 -6.17 1.44
CA LYS A 257 17.09 -5.05 2.27
C LYS A 257 17.23 -3.73 1.51
N VAL A 258 16.26 -2.85 1.66
CA VAL A 258 16.37 -1.47 1.16
C VAL A 258 17.59 -0.78 1.79
N ALA A 259 18.11 0.23 1.12
CA ALA A 259 19.32 0.96 1.55
C ALA A 259 20.57 0.08 1.77
N SER A 260 20.66 -1.11 1.15
CA SER A 260 21.84 -1.98 1.25
C SER A 260 23.05 -1.45 0.48
N TYR A 261 22.83 -0.55 -0.47
CA TYR A 261 23.87 0.04 -1.30
C TYR A 261 24.04 1.53 -1.01
N ASN A 262 25.15 2.11 -1.48
CA ASN A 262 25.38 3.54 -1.29
C ASN A 262 24.34 4.35 -2.07
N PRO A 263 23.80 5.42 -1.47
CA PRO A 263 22.87 6.31 -2.15
C PRO A 263 23.56 7.03 -3.32
N ASN A 264 22.77 7.51 -4.27
CA ASN A 264 23.24 8.46 -5.28
C ASN A 264 23.34 9.88 -4.68
N ALA A 265 23.61 10.89 -5.51
CA ALA A 265 23.80 12.25 -4.99
C ALA A 265 22.53 12.95 -4.48
N TYR A 266 21.36 12.33 -4.67
CA TYR A 266 20.08 12.85 -4.20
C TYR A 266 19.55 12.13 -2.93
N GLY A 267 20.17 11.05 -2.48
CA GLY A 267 19.81 10.31 -1.26
C GLY A 267 19.63 8.80 -1.48
#